data_6be696d0f1a97f47cb214c14cd30a769
#
_entry.id   6be696d0f1a97f47cb214c14cd30a769
#
_cell.length_a   1.000
_cell.length_b   1.000
_cell.length_c   1.000
_cell.angle_alpha   90.00
_cell.angle_beta   90.00
_cell.angle_gamma   90.00
#
_symmetry.space_group_name_H-M   'P 1'
#
loop_
_entity.id
_entity.type
_entity.pdbx_description
1 polymer ?
#
loop_
_entity_poly.entity_id
_entity_poly.type
_entity_poly.pdbx_seq_one_letter_code
_entity_poly.pdbx_strand_id
1 'polypeptide(L)'
;MYGGHITDFWDRRTNVSYLQFFFNQKLLESGKHLAPGFPLPNGNLDHQEYATYIEKALPIETPVVFGLHPNAEIGYLTSTGEQILGTVLRLRKGGTSIPDGSIAVGGVREILDSLVKRQPKCFNLILTHEKAKPLLTKSVAPYVVVATQEATRMNLLVEEISRSLGELHKGLNGQLNMSQQMEDLSTALSLNEVPGRNPFHLASWEKFAWPSRKNLQHWFCDLERRIEQLVNWEERLELPRSLWMSLFNPMAFLTAVQQVVARKRSLPLDNMTISTDVTIYRRPEDLNSLMNEPSDGAFIHGLFMQGARWMTVEEASAANQTRLTSGIKCAGVIVDSHAKDLLPPMPVLYVKAVSVEAEWEPTSIGHLRPNMYNCPCYYTSFRGPTYVFLATLDTEEPATKWINAGVALLLSSDDHL
;
A
#
# COMPACT_ATOMS: atom_id res chain seq x y z
N MET A 1 -10.98 15.52 4.34
CA MET A 1 -9.91 15.62 5.34
C MET A 1 -10.40 16.35 6.59
N TYR A 2 -10.78 17.61 6.51
CA TYR A 2 -11.16 18.38 7.71
C TYR A 2 -12.53 18.05 8.32
N GLY A 3 -13.38 17.33 7.65
CA GLY A 3 -14.68 16.88 8.17
C GLY A 3 -14.68 15.46 8.72
N GLY A 4 -13.56 14.76 8.70
CA GLY A 4 -13.40 13.42 9.25
C GLY A 4 -13.13 13.44 10.76
N HIS A 5 -13.43 12.32 11.42
CA HIS A 5 -13.07 12.14 12.82
C HIS A 5 -11.57 11.79 12.92
N ILE A 6 -10.81 12.63 13.60
CA ILE A 6 -9.38 12.42 13.85
C ILE A 6 -9.23 11.88 15.27
N THR A 7 -8.83 10.62 15.39
CA THR A 7 -8.73 9.90 16.66
C THR A 7 -7.44 10.21 17.40
N ASP A 8 -6.31 10.36 16.70
CA ASP A 8 -5.02 10.65 17.29
C ASP A 8 -4.91 12.12 17.73
N PHE A 9 -4.42 12.33 18.96
CA PHE A 9 -4.28 13.67 19.53
C PHE A 9 -3.25 14.54 18.80
N TRP A 10 -2.13 13.94 18.39
CA TRP A 10 -1.07 14.68 17.69
C TRP A 10 -1.49 15.04 16.27
N ASP A 11 -2.20 14.15 15.58
CA ASP A 11 -2.76 14.43 14.25
C ASP A 11 -3.80 15.55 14.34
N ARG A 12 -4.63 15.54 15.38
CA ARG A 12 -5.61 16.61 15.64
C ARG A 12 -4.91 17.94 15.87
N ARG A 13 -3.86 17.95 16.69
CA ARG A 13 -3.08 19.17 16.97
C ARG A 13 -2.37 19.70 15.72
N THR A 14 -1.77 18.82 14.94
CA THR A 14 -1.13 19.15 13.67
C THR A 14 -2.14 19.74 12.69
N ASN A 15 -3.30 19.11 12.55
CA ASN A 15 -4.37 19.59 11.69
C ASN A 15 -4.89 20.98 12.10
N VAL A 16 -5.11 21.21 13.41
CA VAL A 16 -5.51 22.52 13.92
C VAL A 16 -4.44 23.58 13.64
N SER A 17 -3.16 23.22 13.80
CA SER A 17 -2.05 24.16 13.52
C SER A 17 -2.00 24.56 12.04
N TYR A 18 -2.16 23.62 11.12
CA TYR A 18 -2.25 23.90 9.69
C TYR A 18 -3.49 24.73 9.35
N LEU A 19 -4.65 24.40 9.92
CA LEU A 19 -5.86 25.19 9.73
C LEU A 19 -5.68 26.64 10.18
N GLN A 20 -5.13 26.86 11.36
CA GLN A 20 -4.89 28.22 11.88
C GLN A 20 -3.88 29.00 11.03
N PHE A 21 -2.87 28.30 10.50
CA PHE A 21 -1.86 28.91 9.64
C PHE A 21 -2.44 29.32 8.28
N PHE A 22 -3.19 28.45 7.63
CA PHE A 22 -3.69 28.68 6.27
C PHE A 22 -5.04 29.42 6.26
N PHE A 23 -5.97 29.11 7.20
CA PHE A 23 -7.30 29.73 7.28
C PHE A 23 -7.27 30.91 8.26
N ASN A 24 -6.74 32.02 7.84
CA ASN A 24 -6.70 33.24 8.60
C ASN A 24 -7.25 34.41 7.76
N GLN A 25 -7.52 35.56 8.44
CA GLN A 25 -8.11 36.73 7.78
C GLN A 25 -7.24 37.30 6.64
N LYS A 26 -5.93 37.05 6.67
CA LYS A 26 -5.00 37.47 5.61
C LYS A 26 -5.24 36.76 4.29
N LEU A 27 -5.90 35.61 4.31
CA LEU A 27 -6.25 34.87 3.10
C LEU A 27 -7.27 35.62 2.23
N LEU A 28 -8.10 36.47 2.86
CA LEU A 28 -9.11 37.27 2.16
C LEU A 28 -8.54 38.54 1.52
N GLU A 29 -7.28 38.87 1.79
CA GLU A 29 -6.61 39.98 1.18
C GLU A 29 -6.19 39.65 -0.25
N SER A 30 -6.53 40.52 -1.21
CA SER A 30 -6.22 40.30 -2.63
C SER A 30 -4.72 40.16 -2.90
N GLY A 31 -4.34 39.24 -3.77
CA GLY A 31 -2.97 39.06 -4.24
C GLY A 31 -2.08 38.16 -3.34
N LYS A 32 -2.61 37.52 -2.33
CA LYS A 32 -1.85 36.57 -1.51
C LYS A 32 -1.96 35.13 -2.03
N HIS A 33 -0.86 34.41 -1.93
CA HIS A 33 -0.79 32.97 -2.22
C HIS A 33 -0.82 32.19 -0.92
N LEU A 34 -1.43 31.00 -0.93
CA LEU A 34 -1.41 30.08 0.22
C LEU A 34 0.00 29.58 0.51
N ALA A 35 0.74 29.29 -0.54
CA ALA A 35 2.14 28.86 -0.49
C ALA A 35 2.85 29.31 -1.78
N PRO A 36 4.20 29.35 -1.80
CA PRO A 36 4.95 29.57 -3.04
C PRO A 36 4.56 28.54 -4.10
N GLY A 37 4.19 29.01 -5.28
CA GLY A 37 3.75 28.14 -6.39
C GLY A 37 2.33 27.60 -6.28
N PHE A 38 1.56 27.99 -5.25
CA PHE A 38 0.15 27.64 -5.12
C PHE A 38 -0.73 28.80 -5.61
N PRO A 39 -1.22 28.76 -6.87
CA PRO A 39 -2.02 29.84 -7.42
C PRO A 39 -3.40 29.87 -6.76
N LEU A 40 -3.96 31.05 -6.59
CA LEU A 40 -5.35 31.26 -6.19
C LEU A 40 -6.15 31.73 -7.41
N PRO A 41 -7.39 31.30 -7.58
CA PRO A 41 -8.23 31.78 -8.67
C PRO A 41 -8.54 33.27 -8.48
N ASN A 42 -8.53 34.02 -9.57
CA ASN A 42 -8.86 35.43 -9.55
C ASN A 42 -10.39 35.61 -9.73
N GLY A 43 -11.02 36.24 -8.76
CA GLY A 43 -12.44 36.57 -8.80
C GLY A 43 -13.39 35.49 -8.27
N ASN A 44 -14.68 35.77 -8.37
CA ASN A 44 -15.74 34.84 -7.97
C ASN A 44 -16.03 33.92 -9.17
N LEU A 45 -15.60 32.67 -9.06
CA LEU A 45 -15.86 31.61 -10.02
C LEU A 45 -17.15 30.86 -9.66
N ASP A 46 -17.82 30.28 -10.63
CA ASP A 46 -18.91 29.36 -10.36
C ASP A 46 -18.36 27.96 -9.95
N HIS A 47 -19.23 27.04 -9.57
CA HIS A 47 -18.85 25.69 -9.14
C HIS A 47 -18.08 24.91 -10.22
N GLN A 48 -18.48 25.02 -11.48
CA GLN A 48 -17.83 24.29 -12.59
C GLN A 48 -16.48 24.88 -12.93
N GLU A 49 -16.36 26.20 -12.84
CA GLU A 49 -15.10 26.91 -13.05
C GLU A 49 -14.09 26.57 -11.94
N TYR A 50 -14.53 26.50 -10.67
CA TYR A 50 -13.67 26.03 -9.56
C TYR A 50 -13.24 24.58 -9.74
N ALA A 51 -14.12 23.68 -10.13
CA ALA A 51 -13.78 22.28 -10.39
C ALA A 51 -12.73 22.17 -11.50
N THR A 52 -12.93 22.88 -12.60
CA THR A 52 -11.97 22.93 -13.72
C THR A 52 -10.63 23.53 -13.30
N TYR A 53 -10.66 24.56 -12.47
CA TYR A 53 -9.44 25.17 -11.93
C TYR A 53 -8.65 24.18 -11.05
N ILE A 54 -9.32 23.48 -10.15
CA ILE A 54 -8.70 22.45 -9.29
C ILE A 54 -8.06 21.36 -10.12
N GLU A 55 -8.72 20.91 -11.18
CA GLU A 55 -8.19 19.84 -12.03
C GLU A 55 -6.99 20.27 -12.89
N LYS A 56 -6.97 21.51 -13.36
CA LYS A 56 -6.00 21.97 -14.37
C LYS A 56 -4.90 22.86 -13.84
N ALA A 57 -5.19 23.70 -12.85
CA ALA A 57 -4.29 24.75 -12.40
C ALA A 57 -3.54 24.44 -11.11
N LEU A 58 -4.02 23.47 -10.31
CA LEU A 58 -3.30 23.11 -9.10
C LEU A 58 -2.01 22.35 -9.43
N PRO A 59 -0.90 22.68 -8.73
CA PRO A 59 0.35 21.96 -8.93
C PRO A 59 0.22 20.52 -8.43
N ILE A 60 1.04 19.63 -8.99
CA ILE A 60 1.23 18.28 -8.48
C ILE A 60 1.70 18.39 -7.02
N GLU A 61 1.26 17.49 -6.16
CA GLU A 61 1.70 17.40 -4.78
C GLU A 61 3.23 17.34 -4.71
N THR A 62 3.82 18.39 -4.20
CA THR A 62 5.28 18.50 -4.05
C THR A 62 5.64 18.99 -2.65
N PRO A 63 6.82 18.64 -2.12
CA PRO A 63 7.29 19.12 -0.83
C PRO A 63 7.34 20.66 -0.73
N VAL A 64 7.59 21.34 -1.85
CA VAL A 64 7.66 22.80 -1.92
C VAL A 64 6.31 23.46 -1.57
N VAL A 65 5.20 22.84 -2.01
CA VAL A 65 3.86 23.39 -1.81
C VAL A 65 3.26 22.95 -0.49
N PHE A 66 3.41 21.67 -0.14
CA PHE A 66 2.71 21.08 1.02
C PHE A 66 3.58 20.99 2.26
N GLY A 67 4.90 21.15 2.14
CA GLY A 67 5.86 21.04 3.24
C GLY A 67 5.89 19.64 3.83
N LEU A 68 6.94 18.90 3.58
CA LEU A 68 7.14 17.57 4.16
C LEU A 68 8.04 17.64 5.40
N HIS A 69 7.81 16.72 6.32
CA HIS A 69 8.78 16.45 7.38
C HIS A 69 10.14 16.08 6.73
N PRO A 70 11.29 16.50 7.30
CA PRO A 70 12.62 16.25 6.69
C PRO A 70 12.86 14.80 6.28
N ASN A 71 12.38 13.82 7.05
CA ASN A 71 12.53 12.41 6.69
C ASN A 71 11.71 12.02 5.46
N ALA A 72 10.51 12.59 5.30
CA ALA A 72 9.68 12.36 4.12
C ALA A 72 10.26 13.11 2.90
N GLU A 73 10.85 14.28 3.09
CA GLU A 73 11.56 15.03 2.05
C GLU A 73 12.80 14.25 1.54
N ILE A 74 13.58 13.63 2.42
CA ILE A 74 14.70 12.77 2.04
C ILE A 74 14.19 11.63 1.15
N GLY A 75 13.12 10.94 1.54
CA GLY A 75 12.52 9.88 0.74
C GLY A 75 12.05 10.36 -0.63
N TYR A 76 11.40 11.51 -0.70
CA TYR A 76 10.97 12.12 -1.95
C TYR A 76 12.17 12.48 -2.86
N LEU A 77 13.20 13.14 -2.34
CA LEU A 77 14.38 13.53 -3.11
C LEU A 77 15.16 12.30 -3.60
N THR A 78 15.28 11.26 -2.77
CA THR A 78 15.92 10.00 -3.15
C THR A 78 15.16 9.32 -4.28
N SER A 79 13.84 9.21 -4.17
CA SER A 79 12.97 8.64 -5.21
C SER A 79 13.08 9.43 -6.53
N THR A 80 13.01 10.77 -6.46
CA THR A 80 13.17 11.63 -7.62
C THR A 80 14.56 11.48 -8.26
N GLY A 81 15.62 11.42 -7.45
CA GLY A 81 16.97 11.19 -7.91
C GLY A 81 17.15 9.84 -8.62
N GLU A 82 16.59 8.77 -8.07
CA GLU A 82 16.60 7.45 -8.70
C GLU A 82 15.82 7.42 -10.02
N GLN A 83 14.67 8.11 -10.11
CA GLN A 83 13.91 8.23 -11.34
C GLN A 83 14.69 8.96 -12.43
N ILE A 84 15.33 10.09 -12.10
CA ILE A 84 16.18 10.85 -13.04
C ILE A 84 17.36 9.98 -13.50
N LEU A 85 18.05 9.34 -12.55
CA LEU A 85 19.19 8.46 -12.87
C LEU A 85 18.76 7.28 -13.75
N GLY A 86 17.63 6.66 -13.44
CA GLY A 86 17.04 5.60 -14.26
C GLY A 86 16.75 6.07 -15.68
N THR A 87 16.22 7.28 -15.85
CA THR A 87 15.96 7.88 -17.17
C THR A 87 17.24 8.12 -17.94
N VAL A 88 18.28 8.68 -17.29
CA VAL A 88 19.60 8.91 -17.92
C VAL A 88 20.26 7.58 -18.35
N LEU A 89 20.18 6.55 -17.50
CA LEU A 89 20.73 5.23 -17.83
C LEU A 89 20.00 4.57 -19.00
N ARG A 90 18.69 4.80 -19.14
CA ARG A 90 17.89 4.32 -20.29
C ARG A 90 18.29 5.03 -21.59
N LEU A 91 18.43 6.34 -21.55
CA LEU A 91 18.91 7.12 -22.71
C LEU A 91 20.27 6.61 -23.18
N ARG A 92 21.17 6.25 -22.24
CA ARG A 92 22.47 5.68 -22.56
C ARG A 92 22.39 4.28 -23.19
N LYS A 93 21.45 3.43 -22.72
CA LYS A 93 21.21 2.09 -23.29
C LYS A 93 20.49 2.18 -24.65
N GLY A 94 19.58 3.11 -24.83
CA GLY A 94 18.88 3.34 -26.10
C GLY A 94 19.77 3.89 -27.22
N GLY A 95 20.90 4.50 -26.88
CA GLY A 95 21.88 5.00 -27.87
C GLY A 95 22.74 3.94 -28.55
N THR A 96 22.69 2.67 -28.13
CA THR A 96 23.56 1.60 -28.66
C THR A 96 22.86 0.54 -29.51
N SER A 97 21.57 0.55 -29.65
CA SER A 97 20.84 -0.15 -30.73
C SER A 97 19.34 0.10 -30.59
N ILE A 98 18.82 1.01 -31.40
CA ILE A 98 17.43 0.91 -31.83
C ILE A 98 17.45 -0.21 -32.89
N PRO A 99 16.90 -1.41 -32.61
CA PRO A 99 16.68 -2.37 -33.69
C PRO A 99 15.70 -1.69 -34.65
N ASP A 100 15.97 -1.86 -35.94
CA ASP A 100 15.11 -1.44 -37.05
C ASP A 100 13.61 -1.53 -36.62
N GLY A 101 12.83 -0.48 -36.84
CA GLY A 101 11.48 -0.33 -36.24
C GLY A 101 10.51 -1.49 -36.44
N SER A 102 10.84 -2.45 -37.32
CA SER A 102 10.08 -3.69 -37.53
C SER A 102 10.25 -4.73 -36.42
N ILE A 103 11.42 -4.80 -35.76
CA ILE A 103 11.70 -5.79 -34.70
C ILE A 103 11.09 -5.34 -33.37
N ALA A 104 11.10 -4.02 -33.09
CA ALA A 104 10.47 -3.46 -31.88
C ALA A 104 8.93 -3.64 -31.87
N VAL A 105 8.29 -3.48 -33.03
CA VAL A 105 6.83 -3.65 -33.17
C VAL A 105 6.39 -5.10 -33.03
N GLY A 106 7.20 -6.06 -33.51
CA GLY A 106 6.90 -7.50 -33.34
C GLY A 106 6.90 -7.91 -31.88
N GLY A 107 7.92 -7.53 -31.14
CA GLY A 107 8.02 -7.86 -29.70
C GLY A 107 6.91 -7.21 -28.85
N VAL A 108 6.50 -5.97 -29.14
CA VAL A 108 5.40 -5.30 -28.45
C VAL A 108 4.07 -6.01 -28.71
N ARG A 109 3.82 -6.51 -29.94
CA ARG A 109 2.59 -7.27 -30.26
C ARG A 109 2.49 -8.56 -29.47
N GLU A 110 3.57 -9.31 -29.34
CA GLU A 110 3.58 -10.56 -28.56
C GLU A 110 3.28 -10.29 -27.07
N ILE A 111 3.89 -9.24 -26.51
CA ILE A 111 3.64 -8.82 -25.12
C ILE A 111 2.17 -8.38 -24.98
N LEU A 112 1.68 -7.55 -25.88
CA LEU A 112 0.30 -7.06 -25.89
C LEU A 112 -0.69 -8.24 -25.95
N ASP A 113 -0.52 -9.16 -26.90
CA ASP A 113 -1.38 -10.34 -27.05
C ASP A 113 -1.36 -11.23 -25.79
N SER A 114 -0.20 -11.37 -25.18
CA SER A 114 -0.07 -12.09 -23.90
C SER A 114 -0.85 -11.42 -22.78
N LEU A 115 -0.74 -10.08 -22.64
CA LEU A 115 -1.45 -9.33 -21.60
C LEU A 115 -2.96 -9.33 -21.85
N VAL A 116 -3.40 -9.18 -23.09
CA VAL A 116 -4.83 -9.22 -23.46
C VAL A 116 -5.44 -10.60 -23.11
N LYS A 117 -4.71 -11.71 -23.35
CA LYS A 117 -5.18 -13.06 -22.99
C LYS A 117 -5.27 -13.26 -21.48
N ARG A 118 -4.36 -12.68 -20.72
CA ARG A 118 -4.29 -12.78 -19.25
C ARG A 118 -5.16 -11.76 -18.54
N GLN A 119 -5.75 -10.82 -19.28
CA GLN A 119 -6.51 -9.72 -18.71
C GLN A 119 -7.64 -10.25 -17.83
N PRO A 120 -7.71 -9.83 -16.56
CA PRO A 120 -8.78 -10.21 -15.66
C PRO A 120 -10.10 -9.51 -16.01
N LYS A 121 -11.20 -10.11 -15.57
CA LYS A 121 -12.53 -9.51 -15.70
C LYS A 121 -12.83 -8.58 -14.53
N CYS A 122 -13.62 -7.55 -14.79
CA CYS A 122 -14.14 -6.66 -13.74
C CYS A 122 -15.13 -7.40 -12.82
N PHE A 123 -15.15 -7.01 -11.56
CA PHE A 123 -16.14 -7.45 -10.57
C PHE A 123 -17.52 -6.88 -10.90
N ASN A 124 -18.56 -7.68 -10.72
CA ASN A 124 -19.93 -7.20 -10.85
C ASN A 124 -20.36 -6.50 -9.54
N LEU A 125 -20.07 -5.21 -9.42
CA LEU A 125 -20.35 -4.44 -8.22
C LEU A 125 -21.84 -4.41 -7.84
N ILE A 126 -22.76 -4.52 -8.80
CA ILE A 126 -24.21 -4.56 -8.53
C ILE A 126 -24.52 -5.82 -7.71
N LEU A 127 -24.05 -6.97 -8.18
CA LEU A 127 -24.23 -8.25 -7.49
C LEU A 127 -23.54 -8.26 -6.13
N THR A 128 -22.32 -7.71 -6.06
CA THR A 128 -21.56 -7.57 -4.80
C THR A 128 -22.35 -6.74 -3.78
N HIS A 129 -22.91 -5.60 -4.20
CA HIS A 129 -23.73 -4.76 -3.33
C HIS A 129 -25.02 -5.46 -2.88
N GLU A 130 -25.67 -6.23 -3.72
CA GLU A 130 -26.86 -7.01 -3.34
C GLU A 130 -26.51 -8.06 -2.29
N LYS A 131 -25.44 -8.80 -2.46
CA LYS A 131 -24.94 -9.77 -1.46
C LYS A 131 -24.53 -9.08 -0.15
N ALA A 132 -23.96 -7.88 -0.22
CA ALA A 132 -23.50 -7.12 0.93
C ALA A 132 -24.64 -6.60 1.82
N LYS A 133 -25.78 -6.20 1.24
CA LYS A 133 -26.92 -5.60 1.97
C LYS A 133 -27.29 -6.32 3.27
N PRO A 134 -27.51 -7.65 3.31
CA PRO A 134 -27.90 -8.35 4.54
C PRO A 134 -26.75 -8.45 5.55
N LEU A 135 -25.51 -8.23 5.15
CA LEU A 135 -24.33 -8.30 6.01
C LEU A 135 -23.97 -6.96 6.65
N LEU A 136 -24.40 -5.84 6.06
CA LEU A 136 -24.11 -4.50 6.57
C LEU A 136 -24.72 -4.19 7.94
N THR A 137 -25.73 -4.95 8.37
CA THR A 137 -26.32 -4.85 9.70
C THR A 137 -25.62 -5.70 10.75
N LYS A 138 -24.74 -6.61 10.34
CA LYS A 138 -23.99 -7.52 11.22
C LYS A 138 -22.71 -6.89 11.75
N SER A 139 -22.12 -7.50 12.78
CA SER A 139 -20.83 -7.07 13.34
C SER A 139 -19.67 -7.13 12.32
N VAL A 140 -19.77 -8.01 11.33
CA VAL A 140 -18.78 -8.20 10.26
C VAL A 140 -18.84 -7.17 9.13
N ALA A 141 -19.82 -6.26 9.17
CA ALA A 141 -20.02 -5.22 8.15
C ALA A 141 -18.74 -4.47 7.75
N PRO A 142 -17.81 -4.09 8.64
CA PRO A 142 -16.59 -3.40 8.25
C PRO A 142 -15.73 -4.19 7.25
N TYR A 143 -15.63 -5.51 7.39
CA TYR A 143 -14.91 -6.35 6.42
C TYR A 143 -15.58 -6.37 5.04
N VAL A 144 -16.91 -6.39 5.03
CA VAL A 144 -17.70 -6.34 3.79
C VAL A 144 -17.50 -5.01 3.08
N VAL A 145 -17.45 -3.90 3.82
CA VAL A 145 -17.17 -2.57 3.26
C VAL A 145 -15.79 -2.51 2.64
N VAL A 146 -14.76 -3.01 3.35
CA VAL A 146 -13.39 -3.03 2.81
C VAL A 146 -13.32 -3.88 1.54
N ALA A 147 -13.89 -5.09 1.52
CA ALA A 147 -13.90 -5.94 0.32
C ALA A 147 -14.55 -5.23 -0.88
N THR A 148 -15.67 -4.54 -0.65
CA THR A 148 -16.37 -3.79 -1.70
C THR A 148 -15.56 -2.59 -2.20
N GLN A 149 -14.89 -1.87 -1.31
CA GLN A 149 -14.02 -0.76 -1.68
C GLN A 149 -12.81 -1.23 -2.48
N GLU A 150 -12.16 -2.32 -2.08
CA GLU A 150 -11.04 -2.92 -2.81
C GLU A 150 -11.47 -3.41 -4.19
N ALA A 151 -12.63 -4.08 -4.31
CA ALA A 151 -13.17 -4.52 -5.59
C ALA A 151 -13.50 -3.33 -6.51
N THR A 152 -14.07 -2.25 -5.96
CA THR A 152 -14.36 -1.02 -6.71
C THR A 152 -13.06 -0.39 -7.24
N ARG A 153 -12.04 -0.30 -6.40
CA ARG A 153 -10.74 0.25 -6.79
C ARG A 153 -10.06 -0.62 -7.84
N MET A 154 -10.17 -1.96 -7.70
CA MET A 154 -9.64 -2.91 -8.68
C MET A 154 -10.31 -2.75 -10.04
N ASN A 155 -11.63 -2.54 -10.09
CA ASN A 155 -12.34 -2.32 -11.35
C ASN A 155 -11.80 -1.10 -12.11
N LEU A 156 -11.56 0.02 -11.41
CA LEU A 156 -10.99 1.21 -12.05
C LEU A 156 -9.65 0.91 -12.74
N LEU A 157 -8.80 0.12 -12.09
CA LEU A 157 -7.53 -0.29 -12.67
C LEU A 157 -7.71 -1.24 -13.85
N VAL A 158 -8.55 -2.27 -13.71
CA VAL A 158 -8.79 -3.27 -14.75
C VAL A 158 -9.46 -2.64 -16.00
N GLU A 159 -10.39 -1.72 -15.79
CA GLU A 159 -11.03 -0.96 -16.87
C GLU A 159 -10.01 -0.12 -17.64
N GLU A 160 -9.11 0.57 -16.94
CA GLU A 160 -8.07 1.37 -17.60
C GLU A 160 -7.06 0.50 -18.35
N ILE A 161 -6.65 -0.64 -17.77
CA ILE A 161 -5.81 -1.63 -18.46
C ILE A 161 -6.52 -2.12 -19.75
N SER A 162 -7.78 -2.50 -19.63
CA SER A 162 -8.59 -3.00 -20.74
C SER A 162 -8.72 -1.97 -21.87
N ARG A 163 -9.05 -0.73 -21.49
CA ARG A 163 -9.21 0.38 -22.43
C ARG A 163 -7.90 0.64 -23.19
N SER A 164 -6.82 0.82 -22.44
CA SER A 164 -5.52 1.20 -23.01
C SER A 164 -4.90 0.10 -23.88
N LEU A 165 -4.97 -1.17 -23.45
CA LEU A 165 -4.51 -2.30 -24.28
C LEU A 165 -5.37 -2.47 -25.53
N GLY A 166 -6.70 -2.29 -25.42
CA GLY A 166 -7.62 -2.35 -26.55
C GLY A 166 -7.38 -1.25 -27.58
N GLU A 167 -7.12 -0.03 -27.12
CA GLU A 167 -6.76 1.11 -28.00
C GLU A 167 -5.42 0.87 -28.71
N LEU A 168 -4.39 0.43 -27.97
CA LEU A 168 -3.08 0.12 -28.55
C LEU A 168 -3.18 -1.01 -29.58
N HIS A 169 -3.97 -2.06 -29.30
CA HIS A 169 -4.19 -3.16 -30.25
C HIS A 169 -4.82 -2.66 -31.55
N LYS A 170 -5.81 -1.78 -31.48
CA LYS A 170 -6.44 -1.15 -32.66
C LYS A 170 -5.47 -0.22 -33.39
N GLY A 171 -4.64 0.53 -32.66
CA GLY A 171 -3.62 1.40 -33.24
C GLY A 171 -2.56 0.62 -34.01
N LEU A 172 -2.01 -0.45 -33.43
CA LEU A 172 -1.02 -1.30 -34.09
C LEU A 172 -1.57 -2.06 -35.31
N ASN A 173 -2.91 -2.26 -35.36
CA ASN A 173 -3.60 -2.85 -36.52
C ASN A 173 -4.03 -1.79 -37.55
N GLY A 174 -3.67 -0.53 -37.35
CA GLY A 174 -4.03 0.56 -38.28
C GLY A 174 -5.51 0.96 -38.27
N GLN A 175 -6.27 0.55 -37.27
CA GLN A 175 -7.69 0.88 -37.12
C GLN A 175 -7.92 2.23 -36.41
N LEU A 176 -6.92 2.68 -35.66
CA LEU A 176 -6.90 3.99 -34.99
C LEU A 176 -5.56 4.69 -35.25
N ASN A 177 -5.60 6.01 -35.26
CA ASN A 177 -4.38 6.81 -35.29
C ASN A 177 -3.64 6.66 -33.93
N MET A 178 -2.34 6.48 -33.98
CA MET A 178 -1.51 6.40 -32.78
C MET A 178 -1.55 7.74 -32.05
N SER A 179 -1.98 7.71 -30.81
CA SER A 179 -1.92 8.85 -29.90
C SER A 179 -0.64 8.80 -29.06
N GLN A 180 -0.25 9.92 -28.46
CA GLN A 180 0.90 9.97 -27.56
C GLN A 180 0.77 8.94 -26.42
N GLN A 181 -0.42 8.75 -25.86
CA GLN A 181 -0.68 7.76 -24.81
C GLN A 181 -0.42 6.32 -25.28
N MET A 182 -0.77 5.99 -26.54
CA MET A 182 -0.50 4.67 -27.12
C MET A 182 1.00 4.46 -27.37
N GLU A 183 1.71 5.50 -27.81
CA GLU A 183 3.16 5.46 -28.00
C GLU A 183 3.89 5.28 -26.67
N ASP A 184 3.48 6.02 -25.63
CA ASP A 184 4.00 5.91 -24.28
C ASP A 184 3.76 4.49 -23.70
N LEU A 185 2.55 3.95 -23.90
CA LEU A 185 2.20 2.59 -23.50
C LEU A 185 3.06 1.57 -24.25
N SER A 186 3.18 1.69 -25.58
CA SER A 186 4.03 0.80 -26.39
C SER A 186 5.48 0.80 -25.91
N THR A 187 6.00 1.99 -25.59
CA THR A 187 7.35 2.15 -25.06
C THR A 187 7.51 1.49 -23.68
N ALA A 188 6.57 1.69 -22.77
CA ALA A 188 6.58 1.07 -21.45
C ALA A 188 6.55 -0.47 -21.54
N LEU A 189 5.69 -1.02 -22.41
CA LEU A 189 5.62 -2.47 -22.66
C LEU A 189 6.95 -3.02 -23.20
N SER A 190 7.58 -2.32 -24.16
CA SER A 190 8.86 -2.74 -24.73
C SER A 190 9.99 -2.73 -23.71
N LEU A 191 9.94 -1.85 -22.73
CA LEU A 191 10.92 -1.72 -21.64
C LEU A 191 10.61 -2.62 -20.42
N ASN A 192 9.52 -3.40 -20.48
CA ASN A 192 9.03 -4.20 -19.36
C ASN A 192 8.75 -3.34 -18.10
N GLU A 193 8.21 -2.13 -18.30
CA GLU A 193 7.89 -1.19 -17.24
C GLU A 193 6.38 -1.02 -17.08
N VAL A 194 5.94 -0.74 -15.85
CA VAL A 194 4.54 -0.44 -15.59
C VAL A 194 4.18 0.91 -16.20
N PRO A 195 3.14 0.99 -17.07
CA PRO A 195 2.72 2.24 -17.68
C PRO A 195 2.33 3.30 -16.64
N GLY A 196 2.85 4.51 -16.81
CA GLY A 196 2.63 5.63 -15.88
C GLY A 196 3.72 5.83 -14.82
N ARG A 197 4.67 4.89 -14.70
CA ARG A 197 5.82 5.05 -13.79
C ARG A 197 6.73 6.21 -14.18
N ASN A 198 6.85 6.47 -15.46
CA ASN A 198 7.58 7.63 -15.93
C ASN A 198 6.68 8.86 -15.86
N PRO A 199 7.02 9.91 -15.08
CA PRO A 199 6.19 11.11 -14.91
C PRO A 199 5.99 11.91 -16.19
N PHE A 200 6.81 11.65 -17.23
CA PHE A 200 6.70 12.26 -18.54
C PHE A 200 5.71 11.51 -19.48
N HIS A 201 5.24 10.34 -19.08
CA HIS A 201 4.30 9.54 -19.85
C HIS A 201 2.85 9.78 -19.40
N LEU A 202 1.96 9.91 -20.34
CA LEU A 202 0.52 10.11 -20.10
C LEU A 202 -0.23 8.80 -19.77
N ALA A 203 0.41 7.65 -19.97
CA ALA A 203 -0.18 6.35 -19.62
C ALA A 203 -0.35 6.20 -18.10
N SER A 204 -1.45 5.64 -17.63
CA SER A 204 -2.00 5.92 -16.31
C SER A 204 -2.23 4.71 -15.38
N TRP A 205 -1.67 3.52 -15.66
CA TRP A 205 -1.92 2.35 -14.80
C TRP A 205 -1.44 2.57 -13.36
N GLU A 206 -0.26 3.17 -13.18
CA GLU A 206 0.32 3.41 -11.86
C GLU A 206 -0.55 4.34 -11.00
N LYS A 207 -1.27 5.28 -11.62
CA LYS A 207 -2.19 6.19 -10.93
C LYS A 207 -3.33 5.45 -10.21
N PHE A 208 -3.81 4.35 -10.79
CA PHE A 208 -4.90 3.54 -10.24
C PHE A 208 -4.40 2.35 -9.43
N ALA A 209 -3.11 2.02 -9.53
CA ALA A 209 -2.50 0.88 -8.89
C ALA A 209 -2.05 1.16 -7.44
N TRP A 210 -1.46 0.17 -6.84
CA TRP A 210 -0.77 0.24 -5.55
C TRP A 210 0.69 0.62 -5.76
N PRO A 211 1.36 1.21 -4.76
CA PRO A 211 2.80 1.48 -4.83
C PRO A 211 3.59 0.19 -5.08
N SER A 212 4.40 0.15 -6.13
CA SER A 212 5.22 -1.01 -6.49
C SER A 212 6.48 -0.59 -7.23
N ARG A 213 7.57 -1.36 -7.03
CA ARG A 213 8.84 -1.18 -7.77
C ARG A 213 9.07 -2.29 -8.79
N LYS A 214 8.20 -3.30 -8.83
CA LYS A 214 8.31 -4.46 -9.70
C LYS A 214 8.26 -4.06 -11.17
N ASN A 215 8.94 -4.81 -12.04
CA ASN A 215 8.77 -4.70 -13.48
C ASN A 215 7.36 -5.13 -13.90
N LEU A 216 6.97 -4.85 -15.13
CA LEU A 216 5.62 -5.11 -15.65
C LEU A 216 5.19 -6.58 -15.48
N GLN A 217 6.08 -7.52 -15.75
CA GLN A 217 5.77 -8.94 -15.68
C GLN A 217 5.43 -9.39 -14.25
N HIS A 218 6.26 -9.05 -13.27
CA HIS A 218 6.02 -9.38 -11.86
C HIS A 218 4.85 -8.58 -11.28
N TRP A 219 4.70 -7.32 -11.71
CA TRP A 219 3.56 -6.50 -11.32
C TRP A 219 2.23 -7.07 -11.81
N PHE A 220 2.20 -7.62 -13.03
CA PHE A 220 1.00 -8.24 -13.58
C PHE A 220 0.67 -9.56 -12.88
N CYS A 221 1.68 -10.35 -12.47
CA CYS A 221 1.47 -11.50 -11.60
C CYS A 221 0.88 -11.11 -10.23
N ASP A 222 1.35 -9.99 -9.66
CA ASP A 222 0.76 -9.45 -8.42
C ASP A 222 -0.69 -8.99 -8.63
N LEU A 223 -1.01 -8.40 -9.76
CA LEU A 223 -2.39 -8.04 -10.14
C LEU A 223 -3.29 -9.27 -10.16
N GLU A 224 -2.87 -10.34 -10.83
CA GLU A 224 -3.62 -11.59 -10.90
C GLU A 224 -3.87 -12.18 -9.50
N ARG A 225 -2.84 -12.24 -8.65
CA ARG A 225 -2.95 -12.72 -7.26
C ARG A 225 -3.90 -11.88 -6.40
N ARG A 226 -3.86 -10.56 -6.55
CA ARG A 226 -4.77 -9.64 -5.84
C ARG A 226 -6.21 -9.87 -6.25
N ILE A 227 -6.45 -10.05 -7.54
CA ILE A 227 -7.78 -10.33 -8.07
C ILE A 227 -8.28 -11.69 -7.59
N GLU A 228 -7.44 -12.72 -7.60
CA GLU A 228 -7.80 -14.04 -7.06
C GLU A 228 -8.21 -13.95 -5.58
N GLN A 229 -7.44 -13.23 -4.76
CA GLN A 229 -7.82 -12.99 -3.36
C GLN A 229 -9.17 -12.29 -3.23
N LEU A 230 -9.39 -11.22 -4.03
CA LEU A 230 -10.63 -10.47 -3.98
C LEU A 230 -11.83 -11.28 -4.49
N VAL A 231 -11.68 -12.10 -5.53
CA VAL A 231 -12.71 -13.02 -6.01
C VAL A 231 -13.13 -13.98 -4.91
N ASN A 232 -12.16 -14.61 -4.24
CA ASN A 232 -12.42 -15.53 -3.13
C ASN A 232 -13.10 -14.83 -1.94
N TRP A 233 -12.73 -13.57 -1.68
CA TRP A 233 -13.34 -12.78 -0.61
C TRP A 233 -14.75 -12.33 -0.99
N GLU A 234 -14.96 -11.86 -2.21
CA GLU A 234 -16.24 -11.35 -2.71
C GLU A 234 -17.31 -12.44 -2.87
N GLU A 235 -16.91 -13.68 -3.16
CA GLU A 235 -17.84 -14.80 -3.29
C GLU A 235 -18.70 -15.02 -2.04
N ARG A 236 -18.08 -14.97 -0.87
CA ARG A 236 -18.71 -15.24 0.44
C ARG A 236 -18.90 -13.98 1.27
N LEU A 237 -18.17 -12.91 0.98
CA LEU A 237 -18.03 -11.70 1.79
C LEU A 237 -17.65 -12.00 3.26
N GLU A 238 -17.03 -13.14 3.49
CA GLU A 238 -16.43 -13.56 4.75
C GLU A 238 -14.94 -13.32 4.71
N LEU A 239 -14.37 -12.90 5.85
CA LEU A 239 -12.94 -12.67 5.93
C LEU A 239 -12.18 -13.97 5.61
N PRO A 240 -11.20 -13.96 4.68
CA PRO A 240 -10.32 -15.11 4.46
C PRO A 240 -9.60 -15.49 5.74
N ARG A 241 -9.30 -16.79 5.94
CA ARG A 241 -8.54 -17.26 7.11
C ARG A 241 -7.23 -16.53 7.31
N SER A 242 -6.55 -16.23 6.22
CA SER A 242 -5.38 -15.35 6.22
C SER A 242 -5.48 -14.40 5.04
N LEU A 243 -5.34 -13.12 5.30
CA LEU A 243 -5.39 -12.09 4.28
C LEU A 243 -3.97 -11.71 3.84
N TRP A 244 -3.72 -11.74 2.56
CA TRP A 244 -2.52 -11.13 2.00
C TRP A 244 -2.66 -9.60 2.08
N MET A 245 -1.76 -8.95 2.84
CA MET A 245 -1.86 -7.51 3.13
C MET A 245 -1.63 -6.59 1.94
N SER A 246 -1.45 -7.15 0.74
CA SER A 246 -1.33 -6.40 -0.50
C SER A 246 -2.67 -5.84 -0.97
N LEU A 247 -3.33 -5.03 -0.15
CA LEU A 247 -4.55 -4.28 -0.48
C LEU A 247 -4.20 -2.90 -1.05
N PHE A 248 -5.16 -2.22 -1.68
CA PHE A 248 -5.01 -0.81 -2.02
C PHE A 248 -4.99 0.07 -0.77
N ASN A 249 -5.80 -0.29 0.23
CA ASN A 249 -5.85 0.42 1.51
C ASN A 249 -5.78 -0.55 2.70
N PRO A 250 -4.57 -1.05 3.05
CA PRO A 250 -4.41 -1.93 4.20
C PRO A 250 -4.77 -1.28 5.53
N MET A 251 -4.68 0.07 5.64
CA MET A 251 -5.12 0.79 6.84
C MET A 251 -6.62 0.67 7.06
N ALA A 252 -7.43 0.73 6.00
CA ALA A 252 -8.87 0.51 6.10
C ALA A 252 -9.20 -0.89 6.64
N PHE A 253 -8.43 -1.90 6.25
CA PHE A 253 -8.58 -3.25 6.78
C PHE A 253 -8.25 -3.32 8.28
N LEU A 254 -7.14 -2.72 8.73
CA LEU A 254 -6.78 -2.67 10.15
C LEU A 254 -7.85 -1.95 10.98
N THR A 255 -8.37 -0.85 10.47
CA THR A 255 -9.52 -0.15 11.09
C THR A 255 -10.77 -1.04 11.13
N ALA A 256 -11.02 -1.82 10.08
CA ALA A 256 -12.15 -2.77 10.07
C ALA A 256 -12.00 -3.86 11.15
N VAL A 257 -10.77 -4.36 11.39
CA VAL A 257 -10.50 -5.28 12.50
C VAL A 257 -10.88 -4.65 13.83
N GLN A 258 -10.45 -3.41 14.10
CA GLN A 258 -10.83 -2.68 15.32
C GLN A 258 -12.36 -2.52 15.43
N GLN A 259 -13.02 -2.08 14.35
CA GLN A 259 -14.44 -1.86 14.34
C GLN A 259 -15.26 -3.14 14.59
N VAL A 260 -14.83 -4.27 14.02
CA VAL A 260 -15.52 -5.56 14.23
C VAL A 260 -15.43 -6.00 15.68
N VAL A 261 -14.23 -5.88 16.28
CA VAL A 261 -14.02 -6.24 17.69
C VAL A 261 -14.74 -5.26 18.62
N ALA A 262 -14.66 -3.96 18.36
CA ALA A 262 -15.38 -2.93 19.12
C ALA A 262 -16.90 -3.20 19.15
N ARG A 263 -17.49 -3.53 18.00
CA ARG A 263 -18.92 -3.89 17.89
C ARG A 263 -19.24 -5.17 18.65
N LYS A 264 -18.42 -6.22 18.53
CA LYS A 264 -18.61 -7.49 19.23
C LYS A 264 -18.55 -7.35 20.75
N ARG A 265 -17.65 -6.50 21.25
CA ARG A 265 -17.42 -6.27 22.68
C ARG A 265 -18.14 -5.07 23.24
N SER A 266 -18.87 -4.31 22.40
CA SER A 266 -19.57 -3.06 22.76
C SER A 266 -18.60 -2.02 23.40
N LEU A 267 -17.39 -1.91 22.85
CA LEU A 267 -16.37 -0.96 23.29
C LEU A 267 -16.33 0.26 22.37
N PRO A 268 -15.97 1.45 22.89
CA PRO A 268 -15.72 2.62 22.07
C PRO A 268 -14.50 2.38 21.18
N LEU A 269 -14.57 2.79 19.92
CA LEU A 269 -13.48 2.62 18.95
C LEU A 269 -12.22 3.39 19.36
N ASP A 270 -12.39 4.54 19.99
CA ASP A 270 -11.29 5.42 20.44
C ASP A 270 -10.41 4.76 21.53
N ASN A 271 -10.94 3.73 22.22
CA ASN A 271 -10.22 2.97 23.22
C ASN A 271 -9.60 1.68 22.66
N MET A 272 -9.62 1.50 21.34
CA MET A 272 -9.09 0.30 20.69
C MET A 272 -7.78 0.61 19.98
N THR A 273 -6.82 -0.30 20.10
CA THR A 273 -5.56 -0.26 19.34
C THR A 273 -5.28 -1.59 18.66
N ILE A 274 -4.37 -1.58 17.71
CA ILE A 274 -3.90 -2.80 17.03
C ILE A 274 -2.64 -3.29 17.75
N SER A 275 -2.66 -4.58 18.11
CA SER A 275 -1.48 -5.32 18.56
C SER A 275 -1.20 -6.46 17.57
N THR A 276 0.05 -6.84 17.44
CA THR A 276 0.47 -7.88 16.50
C THR A 276 1.26 -8.96 17.22
N ASP A 277 0.96 -10.21 16.87
CA ASP A 277 1.73 -11.36 17.32
C ASP A 277 2.26 -12.12 16.10
N VAL A 278 3.51 -12.52 16.11
CA VAL A 278 4.07 -13.37 15.04
C VAL A 278 3.78 -14.82 15.38
N THR A 279 3.14 -15.55 14.45
CA THR A 279 2.75 -16.93 14.68
C THR A 279 3.86 -17.91 14.28
N ILE A 280 3.69 -19.19 14.63
CA ILE A 280 4.58 -20.28 14.18
C ILE A 280 4.34 -20.68 12.72
N TYR A 281 3.25 -20.23 12.12
CA TYR A 281 2.83 -20.64 10.78
C TYR A 281 3.62 -19.87 9.74
N ARG A 282 4.37 -20.59 8.92
CA ARG A 282 5.19 -19.97 7.86
C ARG A 282 4.37 -19.63 6.62
N ARG A 283 3.31 -20.39 6.36
CA ARG A 283 2.46 -20.25 5.17
C ARG A 283 0.99 -20.13 5.54
N PRO A 284 0.18 -19.46 4.74
CA PRO A 284 -1.27 -19.36 4.96
C PRO A 284 -1.95 -20.72 5.07
N GLU A 285 -1.46 -21.73 4.31
CA GLU A 285 -2.03 -23.08 4.28
C GLU A 285 -1.90 -23.80 5.63
N ASP A 286 -0.86 -23.48 6.41
CA ASP A 286 -0.61 -24.08 7.72
C ASP A 286 -1.73 -23.76 8.72
N LEU A 287 -2.47 -22.66 8.49
CA LEU A 287 -3.63 -22.24 9.29
C LEU A 287 -4.84 -23.18 9.13
N ASN A 288 -4.86 -24.03 8.10
CA ASN A 288 -5.95 -24.98 7.91
C ASN A 288 -6.04 -26.02 9.04
N SER A 289 -4.95 -26.20 9.79
CA SER A 289 -4.91 -27.05 10.99
C SER A 289 -5.59 -26.44 12.22
N LEU A 290 -5.89 -25.13 12.21
CA LEU A 290 -6.56 -24.47 13.34
C LEU A 290 -8.06 -24.84 13.36
N MET A 291 -8.50 -25.37 14.51
CA MET A 291 -9.92 -25.76 14.70
C MET A 291 -10.83 -24.55 14.88
N ASN A 292 -10.34 -23.45 15.47
CA ASN A 292 -11.16 -22.28 15.77
C ASN A 292 -10.59 -21.02 15.12
N GLU A 293 -11.47 -20.24 14.52
CA GLU A 293 -11.13 -18.90 14.04
C GLU A 293 -11.01 -17.93 15.22
N PRO A 294 -10.02 -17.03 15.21
CA PRO A 294 -9.87 -16.04 16.28
C PRO A 294 -11.03 -15.04 16.24
N SER A 295 -11.56 -14.71 17.41
CA SER A 295 -12.74 -13.83 17.54
C SER A 295 -12.40 -12.33 17.61
N ASP A 296 -11.15 -11.99 17.86
CA ASP A 296 -10.67 -10.64 18.22
C ASP A 296 -9.59 -10.10 17.28
N GLY A 297 -9.43 -10.72 16.13
CA GLY A 297 -8.43 -10.31 15.14
C GLY A 297 -8.53 -11.05 13.82
N ALA A 298 -7.46 -10.95 13.04
CA ALA A 298 -7.31 -11.58 11.74
C ALA A 298 -5.87 -12.02 11.51
N PHE A 299 -5.69 -13.09 10.75
CA PHE A 299 -4.36 -13.47 10.27
C PHE A 299 -4.00 -12.72 8.99
N ILE A 300 -2.76 -12.24 8.93
CA ILE A 300 -2.20 -11.58 7.75
C ILE A 300 -0.89 -12.22 7.33
N HIS A 301 -0.60 -12.19 6.05
CA HIS A 301 0.64 -12.71 5.48
C HIS A 301 1.17 -11.86 4.34
N GLY A 302 2.33 -12.22 3.79
CA GLY A 302 2.95 -11.52 2.66
C GLY A 302 3.76 -10.29 3.07
N LEU A 303 4.32 -10.33 4.28
CA LEU A 303 5.24 -9.33 4.78
C LEU A 303 6.68 -9.82 4.61
N PHE A 304 7.58 -8.88 4.33
CA PHE A 304 9.02 -9.12 4.20
C PHE A 304 9.76 -8.23 5.18
N MET A 305 10.84 -8.72 5.77
CA MET A 305 11.66 -7.95 6.71
C MET A 305 12.90 -7.40 6.01
N GLN A 306 13.16 -6.12 6.16
CA GLN A 306 14.37 -5.46 5.68
C GLN A 306 15.28 -5.12 6.86
N GLY A 307 16.58 -5.37 6.74
CA GLY A 307 17.59 -5.01 7.73
C GLY A 307 17.75 -6.03 8.87
N ALA A 308 16.88 -7.04 8.97
CA ALA A 308 16.93 -8.13 9.93
C ALA A 308 16.22 -9.36 9.36
N ARG A 309 16.18 -10.46 10.13
CA ARG A 309 15.37 -11.63 9.83
C ARG A 309 14.61 -12.11 11.06
N TRP A 310 13.53 -12.83 10.83
CA TRP A 310 12.79 -13.49 11.91
C TRP A 310 13.34 -14.90 12.11
N MET A 311 13.73 -15.23 13.33
CA MET A 311 14.18 -16.57 13.70
C MET A 311 13.06 -17.29 14.43
N THR A 312 12.65 -18.45 13.92
CA THR A 312 11.58 -19.25 14.50
C THR A 312 12.07 -20.02 15.74
N VAL A 313 11.14 -20.47 16.60
CA VAL A 313 11.47 -21.24 17.83
C VAL A 313 12.18 -22.56 17.54
N GLU A 314 11.93 -23.19 16.40
CA GLU A 314 12.65 -24.41 16.01
C GLU A 314 14.13 -24.12 15.76
N GLU A 315 14.46 -22.99 15.18
CA GLU A 315 15.83 -22.49 15.01
C GLU A 315 16.40 -21.99 16.34
N ALA A 316 15.56 -21.40 17.19
CA ALA A 316 15.92 -20.91 18.51
C ALA A 316 15.98 -22.00 19.58
N SER A 317 15.26 -23.12 19.45
CA SER A 317 15.33 -24.25 20.40
C SER A 317 16.63 -25.05 20.26
N ALA A 318 17.31 -24.95 19.11
CA ALA A 318 18.72 -25.28 19.00
C ALA A 318 19.61 -24.33 19.83
N ALA A 319 19.08 -23.18 20.24
CA ALA A 319 19.77 -22.11 21.00
C ALA A 319 19.14 -21.81 22.38
N ASN A 320 18.39 -22.71 22.97
CA ASN A 320 17.97 -22.71 24.43
C ASN A 320 16.99 -21.64 24.91
N GLN A 321 15.89 -21.26 24.19
CA GLN A 321 14.84 -20.48 24.87
C GLN A 321 13.42 -20.69 24.32
N THR A 322 12.50 -21.06 25.25
CA THR A 322 11.05 -21.21 24.97
C THR A 322 10.30 -20.16 25.78
N ARG A 323 9.48 -19.35 25.13
CA ARG A 323 8.49 -18.50 25.81
C ARG A 323 7.10 -18.72 25.23
N LEU A 324 6.16 -19.03 26.10
CA LEU A 324 4.73 -19.21 25.82
C LEU A 324 3.96 -18.04 26.40
N THR A 325 3.18 -17.34 25.59
CA THR A 325 2.13 -16.42 26.07
C THR A 325 0.84 -16.61 25.30
N SER A 326 -0.24 -16.80 26.09
CA SER A 326 -1.66 -16.79 25.70
C SER A 326 -2.06 -17.46 24.39
N GLY A 327 -2.32 -18.78 24.41
CA GLY A 327 -3.17 -19.51 23.47
C GLY A 327 -2.75 -19.61 22.00
N ILE A 328 -2.10 -18.61 21.45
CA ILE A 328 -1.45 -18.59 20.14
C ILE A 328 0.05 -18.70 20.41
N LYS A 329 0.66 -19.74 19.89
CA LYS A 329 2.10 -19.95 20.07
C LYS A 329 2.84 -18.86 19.28
N CYS A 330 3.29 -17.82 19.97
CA CYS A 330 4.26 -16.87 19.45
C CYS A 330 5.62 -17.52 19.45
N ALA A 331 6.34 -17.46 18.36
CA ALA A 331 7.49 -18.29 18.23
C ALA A 331 8.58 -17.65 17.39
N GLY A 332 9.36 -16.79 18.03
CA GLY A 332 10.58 -16.30 17.43
C GLY A 332 11.01 -14.93 17.94
N VAL A 333 12.17 -14.51 17.50
CA VAL A 333 12.76 -13.20 17.79
C VAL A 333 13.41 -12.64 16.54
N ILE A 334 13.56 -11.31 16.50
CA ILE A 334 14.36 -10.63 15.47
C ILE A 334 15.84 -10.93 15.74
N VAL A 335 16.55 -11.31 14.68
CA VAL A 335 18.01 -11.49 14.67
C VAL A 335 18.63 -10.75 13.48
N ASP A 336 19.95 -10.58 13.53
CA ASP A 336 20.69 -9.98 12.42
C ASP A 336 20.50 -10.79 11.12
N SER A 337 20.32 -10.09 10.00
CA SER A 337 20.18 -10.72 8.67
C SER A 337 21.52 -11.31 8.23
N HIS A 338 21.45 -12.41 7.47
CA HIS A 338 22.63 -12.87 6.75
C HIS A 338 22.85 -11.96 5.52
N ALA A 339 24.12 -11.80 5.12
CA ALA A 339 24.48 -10.94 3.98
C ALA A 339 23.82 -11.30 2.65
N LYS A 340 23.21 -12.50 2.55
CA LYS A 340 22.48 -12.98 1.38
C LYS A 340 20.96 -12.82 1.48
N ASP A 341 20.42 -12.52 2.66
CA ASP A 341 18.98 -12.43 2.89
C ASP A 341 18.58 -10.94 2.84
N LEU A 342 18.35 -10.41 1.64
CA LEU A 342 17.99 -9.00 1.48
C LEU A 342 16.59 -8.70 2.03
N LEU A 343 15.61 -9.58 1.76
CA LEU A 343 14.21 -9.43 2.15
C LEU A 343 13.59 -10.78 2.55
N PRO A 344 13.98 -11.35 3.70
CA PRO A 344 13.40 -12.62 4.14
C PRO A 344 11.91 -12.47 4.44
N PRO A 345 11.07 -13.46 4.04
CA PRO A 345 9.65 -13.44 4.33
C PRO A 345 9.38 -13.63 5.81
N MET A 346 8.36 -12.95 6.30
CA MET A 346 7.84 -13.12 7.66
C MET A 346 6.87 -14.31 7.72
N PRO A 347 6.78 -15.00 8.87
CA PRO A 347 5.67 -15.89 9.16
C PRO A 347 4.33 -15.15 9.10
N VAL A 348 3.23 -15.90 9.17
CA VAL A 348 1.90 -15.32 9.30
C VAL A 348 1.82 -14.53 10.61
N LEU A 349 1.33 -13.30 10.55
CA LEU A 349 1.09 -12.47 11.71
C LEU A 349 -0.39 -12.56 12.12
N TYR A 350 -0.63 -12.54 13.42
CA TYR A 350 -1.95 -12.34 13.97
C TYR A 350 -2.12 -10.89 14.40
N VAL A 351 -3.05 -10.20 13.76
CA VAL A 351 -3.42 -8.82 14.08
C VAL A 351 -4.65 -8.85 14.95
N LYS A 352 -4.56 -8.37 16.16
CA LYS A 352 -5.68 -8.31 17.13
C LYS A 352 -5.99 -6.88 17.53
N ALA A 353 -7.26 -6.62 17.76
CA ALA A 353 -7.70 -5.36 18.33
C ALA A 353 -7.88 -5.51 19.86
N VAL A 354 -7.19 -4.67 20.60
CA VAL A 354 -7.15 -4.69 22.06
C VAL A 354 -7.59 -3.34 22.64
N SER A 355 -8.11 -3.36 23.88
CA SER A 355 -8.41 -2.11 24.58
C SER A 355 -7.13 -1.44 25.04
N VAL A 356 -7.00 -0.14 24.85
CA VAL A 356 -5.88 0.67 25.32
C VAL A 356 -5.69 0.55 26.84
N GLU A 357 -6.78 0.49 27.59
CA GLU A 357 -6.72 0.34 29.05
C GLU A 357 -6.14 -0.99 29.51
N ALA A 358 -6.22 -2.03 28.67
CA ALA A 358 -5.77 -3.38 29.02
C ALA A 358 -4.28 -3.64 28.70
N GLU A 359 -3.71 -2.91 27.75
CA GLU A 359 -2.34 -3.19 27.27
C GLU A 359 -1.43 -1.96 27.13
N TRP A 360 -1.98 -0.75 27.23
CA TRP A 360 -1.21 0.43 26.90
C TRP A 360 -1.49 1.59 27.85
N GLU A 361 -0.57 1.86 28.76
CA GLU A 361 -0.44 3.22 29.26
C GLU A 361 0.32 4.02 28.21
N PRO A 362 -0.22 5.16 27.71
CA PRO A 362 0.51 6.05 26.83
C PRO A 362 1.61 6.73 27.65
N THR A 363 2.62 5.97 28.01
CA THR A 363 3.85 6.53 28.51
C THR A 363 4.49 7.25 27.34
N SER A 364 4.72 8.54 27.56
CA SER A 364 5.53 9.46 26.75
C SER A 364 6.43 8.74 25.73
N ILE A 365 6.38 9.23 24.49
CA ILE A 365 7.27 8.87 23.38
C ILE A 365 8.57 8.25 23.89
N GLY A 366 8.70 6.92 23.74
CA GLY A 366 9.96 6.23 24.00
C GLY A 366 9.96 5.10 25.01
N HIS A 367 8.90 4.79 25.74
CA HIS A 367 8.87 3.61 26.60
C HIS A 367 8.37 2.39 25.80
N LEU A 368 9.30 1.82 25.04
CA LEU A 368 9.17 0.48 24.50
C LEU A 368 9.09 -0.51 25.67
N ARG A 369 8.16 -1.46 25.63
CA ARG A 369 8.19 -2.60 26.55
C ARG A 369 9.57 -3.22 26.44
N PRO A 370 10.23 -3.57 27.59
CA PRO A 370 11.50 -4.26 27.53
C PRO A 370 11.31 -5.53 26.69
N ASN A 371 12.22 -5.80 25.78
CA ASN A 371 12.22 -6.93 24.85
C ASN A 371 11.19 -6.88 23.69
N MET A 372 10.71 -5.69 23.32
CA MET A 372 9.86 -5.50 22.14
C MET A 372 10.40 -4.40 21.24
N TYR A 373 10.25 -4.59 19.93
CA TYR A 373 10.53 -3.61 18.90
C TYR A 373 9.26 -3.27 18.11
N ASN A 374 8.89 -2.00 18.08
CA ASN A 374 7.80 -1.51 17.24
C ASN A 374 8.34 -1.28 15.83
N CYS A 375 8.18 -2.30 15.00
CA CYS A 375 8.69 -2.33 13.65
C CYS A 375 7.72 -1.62 12.69
N PRO A 376 8.15 -0.56 12.01
CA PRO A 376 7.30 0.11 11.04
C PRO A 376 7.11 -0.76 9.80
N CYS A 377 5.88 -0.79 9.29
CA CYS A 377 5.51 -1.46 8.05
C CYS A 377 5.25 -0.44 6.96
N TYR A 378 5.83 -0.67 5.77
CA TYR A 378 5.68 0.16 4.60
C TYR A 378 5.21 -0.65 3.39
N TYR A 379 4.67 0.01 2.38
CA TYR A 379 4.35 -0.64 1.12
C TYR A 379 5.59 -1.14 0.37
N THR A 380 6.59 -0.29 0.28
CA THR A 380 7.82 -0.54 -0.50
C THR A 380 9.06 -0.13 0.27
N SER A 381 10.23 -0.53 -0.23
CA SER A 381 11.54 -0.17 0.31
C SER A 381 11.84 1.34 0.29
N PHE A 382 11.12 2.14 -0.48
CA PHE A 382 11.22 3.60 -0.44
C PHE A 382 10.74 4.21 0.89
N ARG A 383 9.92 3.46 1.65
CA ARG A 383 9.39 3.94 2.93
C ARG A 383 8.64 5.28 2.77
N GLY A 384 8.96 6.30 3.53
CA GLY A 384 8.38 7.65 3.42
C GLY A 384 6.84 7.64 3.53
N PRO A 385 6.11 8.19 2.56
CA PRO A 385 4.64 8.30 2.62
C PRO A 385 3.92 6.95 2.50
N THR A 386 4.64 5.86 2.29
CA THR A 386 4.05 4.51 2.15
C THR A 386 3.91 3.76 3.48
N TYR A 387 4.03 4.45 4.62
CA TYR A 387 3.80 3.88 5.94
C TYR A 387 2.37 3.31 6.09
N VAL A 388 2.27 2.14 6.72
CA VAL A 388 1.00 1.45 6.94
C VAL A 388 0.67 1.34 8.43
N PHE A 389 1.49 0.65 9.23
CA PHE A 389 1.25 0.43 10.65
C PHE A 389 2.54 0.05 11.39
N LEU A 390 2.45 -0.04 12.72
CA LEU A 390 3.51 -0.58 13.56
C LEU A 390 3.20 -2.03 13.95
N ALA A 391 4.12 -2.93 13.65
CA ALA A 391 4.08 -4.30 14.14
C ALA A 391 4.96 -4.43 15.38
N THR A 392 4.40 -4.98 16.45
CA THR A 392 5.16 -5.25 17.68
C THR A 392 5.85 -6.61 17.56
N LEU A 393 7.16 -6.62 17.59
CA LEU A 393 7.99 -7.81 17.43
C LEU A 393 8.83 -8.08 18.66
N ASP A 394 8.91 -9.35 19.08
CA ASP A 394 9.76 -9.76 20.18
C ASP A 394 11.23 -9.69 19.79
N THR A 395 12.07 -9.28 20.74
CA THR A 395 13.52 -9.13 20.55
C THR A 395 14.27 -9.42 21.83
N GLU A 396 15.46 -10.02 21.73
CA GLU A 396 16.40 -10.17 22.83
C GLU A 396 17.34 -8.96 22.96
N GLU A 397 17.46 -8.19 21.91
CA GLU A 397 18.32 -7.02 21.81
C GLU A 397 17.55 -5.72 22.08
N PRO A 398 18.23 -4.65 22.48
CA PRO A 398 17.57 -3.35 22.66
C PRO A 398 16.95 -2.85 21.35
N ALA A 399 15.75 -2.26 21.43
CA ALA A 399 15.05 -1.71 20.27
C ALA A 399 15.88 -0.67 19.48
N THR A 400 16.77 0.05 20.16
CA THR A 400 17.70 1.02 19.54
C THR A 400 18.64 0.37 18.52
N LYS A 401 19.01 -0.90 18.70
CA LYS A 401 19.79 -1.65 17.70
C LYS A 401 19.04 -1.73 16.37
N TRP A 402 17.77 -2.09 16.41
CA TRP A 402 16.93 -2.26 15.23
C TRP A 402 16.55 -0.94 14.58
N ILE A 403 16.33 0.11 15.38
CA ILE A 403 16.11 1.46 14.88
C ILE A 403 17.34 1.94 14.10
N ASN A 404 18.53 1.77 14.65
CA ASN A 404 19.78 2.17 14.00
C ASN A 404 20.10 1.33 12.75
N ALA A 405 19.73 0.06 12.76
CA ALA A 405 19.83 -0.82 11.59
C ALA A 405 18.76 -0.53 10.52
N GLY A 406 17.78 0.35 10.83
CA GLY A 406 16.70 0.69 9.92
C GLY A 406 15.76 -0.47 9.61
N VAL A 407 15.52 -1.36 10.58
CA VAL A 407 14.65 -2.53 10.40
C VAL A 407 13.22 -2.09 10.15
N ALA A 408 12.61 -2.64 9.09
CA ALA A 408 11.22 -2.37 8.71
C ALA A 408 10.58 -3.60 8.07
N LEU A 409 9.25 -3.67 8.09
CA LEU A 409 8.46 -4.60 7.31
C LEU A 409 8.01 -3.95 6.00
N LEU A 410 7.94 -4.76 4.96
CA LEU A 410 7.50 -4.34 3.62
C LEU A 410 6.37 -5.25 3.14
N LEU A 411 5.34 -4.65 2.51
CA LEU A 411 4.24 -5.38 1.87
C LEU A 411 4.61 -5.91 0.48
N SER A 412 5.63 -5.35 -0.15
CA SER A 412 6.11 -5.76 -1.46
C SER A 412 7.61 -6.02 -1.40
N SER A 413 8.03 -7.16 -1.93
CA SER A 413 9.44 -7.40 -2.24
C SER A 413 9.79 -6.68 -3.54
N ASP A 414 10.94 -6.03 -3.58
CA ASP A 414 11.51 -5.55 -4.83
C ASP A 414 12.13 -6.77 -5.53
N ASP A 415 11.38 -7.39 -6.45
CA ASP A 415 11.89 -8.54 -7.20
C ASP A 415 12.95 -8.09 -8.21
N HIS A 416 14.13 -7.85 -7.72
CA HIS A 416 15.38 -7.84 -8.47
C HIS A 416 16.30 -8.97 -7.99
N LEU A 417 15.72 -10.00 -7.35
CA LEU A 417 16.40 -11.19 -6.87
C LEU A 417 15.93 -12.41 -7.66
#